data_90026555f93913e2b2e519575802eefe
#
_entry.id   90026555f93913e2b2e519575802eefe
#
_cell.length_a   1.000
_cell.length_b   1.000
_cell.length_c   1.000
_cell.angle_alpha   90.00
_cell.angle_beta   90.00
_cell.angle_gamma   90.00
#
_symmetry.space_group_name_H-M   'P 1'
#
loop_
_entity.id
_entity.type
_entity.pdbx_description
1 polymer ?
#
loop_
_entity_poly.entity_id
_entity_poly.type
_entity_poly.pdbx_seq_one_letter_code
_entity_poly.pdbx_strand_id
1 'polypeptide(L)'
;MADDNKQSPKSTIPVPTEQIDVEDGQSEGFQKTAYDAALKLAAAHEGEEVDSAAEKRLIKKIDWYLMPLMCLTYALQYYDKVMIGHGAIFGLRQDLDLAQGLRYSNCTMIFFCGFIIGCYPLSLLGQKLPTAKVCAGICFCWGAVVLSTPACHSYGGFMTNRFFLGLIESGVSPVFMLVTSKWYTNSEQVLRMGFWYSSSGAVNLISPLINYGLGSINGSIAGWRILYIFAGAITILWSFVVYAFFPDSPATAKRLTEEERAMAILRLRHNNTGFENTRLKPRQIWETLLSWQFWSVCSLSMLCSTATSAANTFSTLVFNGMGFSIFHTLLLNIPLGAMAIITIVGSGWLGRTYPGTRHHFYTLACIPVIVGCLLLWQLPRTQTAGRIIGIYLVTFFGSCYVQVISFGTCNFAGYTKKSMVAAGIFVAYCLGNIIGALLFDAKFAPGYNQSFIGIMVCYLVAMVVCQATRFMLARENNRRDAEYGPPGISHGLEDMTEKENKDFRYQL
;
A
#
# COMPACT_ATOMS: atom_id res chain seq x y z
N MET A 1 -40.31 -53.39 -13.76
CA MET A 1 -41.29 -52.91 -12.78
C MET A 1 -40.59 -52.23 -11.66
N ALA A 2 -41.05 -51.07 -11.37
CA ALA A 2 -40.73 -50.06 -10.32
C ALA A 2 -39.63 -49.07 -10.65
N ASP A 3 -40.10 -47.95 -11.21
CA ASP A 3 -39.53 -46.60 -11.12
C ASP A 3 -39.31 -46.19 -9.67
N ASP A 4 -38.17 -45.58 -9.40
CA ASP A 4 -38.01 -44.74 -8.22
C ASP A 4 -37.32 -43.42 -8.61
N ASN A 5 -38.18 -42.48 -8.94
CA ASN A 5 -37.91 -41.08 -9.26
C ASN A 5 -37.72 -40.32 -7.92
N LYS A 6 -36.49 -40.14 -7.45
CA LYS A 6 -36.19 -39.25 -6.32
C LYS A 6 -35.76 -37.87 -6.81
N GLN A 7 -36.75 -37.00 -6.95
CA GLN A 7 -36.55 -35.56 -6.99
C GLN A 7 -35.99 -35.09 -5.64
N SER A 8 -34.80 -34.48 -5.65
CA SER A 8 -34.25 -33.73 -4.53
C SER A 8 -34.97 -32.40 -4.38
N PRO A 9 -35.25 -31.92 -3.17
CA PRO A 9 -35.99 -30.67 -2.96
C PRO A 9 -35.11 -29.45 -3.28
N LYS A 10 -35.63 -28.58 -4.15
CA LYS A 10 -35.10 -27.24 -4.37
C LYS A 10 -35.23 -26.44 -3.08
N SER A 11 -34.14 -26.15 -2.41
CA SER A 11 -34.10 -25.20 -1.30
C SER A 11 -34.17 -23.77 -1.86
N THR A 12 -35.34 -23.19 -1.89
CA THR A 12 -35.57 -21.74 -2.03
C THR A 12 -35.18 -21.05 -0.73
N ILE A 13 -34.06 -20.36 -0.73
CA ILE A 13 -33.65 -19.47 0.38
C ILE A 13 -34.47 -18.19 0.26
N PRO A 14 -35.22 -17.78 1.31
CA PRO A 14 -36.01 -16.57 1.29
C PRO A 14 -35.07 -15.33 1.29
N VAL A 15 -35.35 -14.38 0.41
CA VAL A 15 -34.69 -13.07 0.37
C VAL A 15 -35.20 -12.25 1.56
N PRO A 16 -34.36 -11.75 2.46
CA PRO A 16 -34.80 -10.86 3.51
C PRO A 16 -35.13 -9.49 2.91
N THR A 17 -36.40 -9.14 2.84
CA THR A 17 -36.88 -7.77 2.63
C THR A 17 -36.89 -7.05 3.99
N GLU A 18 -35.75 -6.60 4.47
CA GLU A 18 -35.71 -5.61 5.54
C GLU A 18 -35.72 -4.21 4.92
N GLN A 19 -36.76 -3.46 5.24
CA GLN A 19 -36.87 -2.04 4.97
C GLN A 19 -35.78 -1.31 5.77
N ILE A 20 -34.90 -0.62 5.05
CA ILE A 20 -33.87 0.26 5.63
C ILE A 20 -34.46 1.66 5.66
N ASP A 21 -34.66 2.19 6.87
CA ASP A 21 -35.03 3.58 7.10
C ASP A 21 -33.90 4.51 6.61
N VAL A 22 -34.30 5.50 5.79
CA VAL A 22 -33.40 6.40 5.04
C VAL A 22 -33.41 7.77 5.70
N GLU A 23 -32.31 8.14 6.31
CA GLU A 23 -31.96 9.55 6.60
C GLU A 23 -30.53 9.82 6.14
N ASP A 24 -30.36 10.33 4.92
CA ASP A 24 -29.33 11.28 4.44
C ASP A 24 -29.31 11.39 2.89
N GLY A 25 -29.88 12.45 2.40
CA GLY A 25 -30.55 12.44 1.08
C GLY A 25 -29.79 12.84 -0.18
N GLN A 26 -28.47 12.72 -0.39
CA GLN A 26 -27.88 12.93 -1.71
C GLN A 26 -26.70 12.00 -2.06
N SER A 27 -25.90 11.54 -1.14
CA SER A 27 -24.81 10.58 -1.40
C SER A 27 -25.30 9.13 -1.56
N GLU A 28 -26.46 8.83 -0.96
CA GLU A 28 -27.14 7.53 -1.08
C GLU A 28 -27.72 7.27 -2.48
N GLY A 29 -28.11 8.31 -3.20
CA GLY A 29 -28.72 8.19 -4.52
C GLY A 29 -27.82 7.50 -5.56
N PHE A 30 -26.52 7.78 -5.57
CA PHE A 30 -25.60 7.21 -6.57
C PHE A 30 -25.24 5.75 -6.25
N GLN A 31 -24.97 5.44 -4.99
CA GLN A 31 -24.72 4.05 -4.57
C GLN A 31 -25.96 3.19 -4.73
N LYS A 32 -27.13 3.70 -4.38
CA LYS A 32 -28.41 3.02 -4.55
C LYS A 32 -28.72 2.74 -6.04
N THR A 33 -28.43 3.69 -6.92
CA THR A 33 -28.65 3.51 -8.37
C THR A 33 -27.70 2.47 -8.97
N ALA A 34 -26.42 2.47 -8.57
CA ALA A 34 -25.44 1.48 -9.03
C ALA A 34 -25.72 0.08 -8.45
N TYR A 35 -26.22 0.02 -7.21
CA TYR A 35 -26.66 -1.18 -6.54
C TYR A 35 -27.92 -1.79 -7.18
N ASP A 36 -28.94 -0.97 -7.42
CA ASP A 36 -30.20 -1.39 -8.07
C ASP A 36 -29.94 -1.87 -9.50
N ALA A 37 -29.03 -1.23 -10.24
CA ALA A 37 -28.59 -1.68 -11.55
C ALA A 37 -27.86 -3.03 -11.48
N ALA A 38 -26.99 -3.23 -10.48
CA ALA A 38 -26.31 -4.49 -10.27
C ALA A 38 -27.26 -5.63 -9.89
N LEU A 39 -28.26 -5.36 -9.02
CA LEU A 39 -29.29 -6.34 -8.66
C LEU A 39 -30.17 -6.71 -9.83
N LYS A 40 -30.61 -5.76 -10.65
CA LYS A 40 -31.42 -6.02 -11.86
C LYS A 40 -30.65 -6.86 -12.87
N LEU A 41 -29.39 -6.57 -13.12
CA LEU A 41 -28.52 -7.35 -14.00
C LEU A 41 -28.27 -8.77 -13.46
N ALA A 42 -28.03 -8.91 -12.16
CA ALA A 42 -27.83 -10.21 -11.52
C ALA A 42 -29.11 -11.07 -11.54
N ALA A 43 -30.28 -10.46 -11.34
CA ALA A 43 -31.56 -11.14 -11.39
C ALA A 43 -31.96 -11.58 -12.82
N ALA A 44 -31.62 -10.80 -13.83
CA ALA A 44 -31.91 -11.12 -15.22
C ALA A 44 -31.11 -12.34 -15.75
N HIS A 45 -29.95 -12.64 -15.13
CA HIS A 45 -29.06 -13.75 -15.53
C HIS A 45 -28.91 -14.80 -14.44
N GLU A 46 -29.88 -14.90 -13.53
CA GLU A 46 -29.86 -15.87 -12.42
C GLU A 46 -30.09 -17.29 -12.98
N GLY A 47 -29.04 -18.11 -12.91
CA GLY A 47 -29.03 -19.50 -13.40
C GLY A 47 -28.14 -19.79 -14.59
N GLU A 48 -27.51 -18.79 -15.18
CA GLU A 48 -26.49 -19.02 -16.22
C GLU A 48 -25.18 -19.50 -15.59
N GLU A 49 -24.69 -20.68 -16.01
CA GLU A 49 -23.34 -21.14 -15.67
C GLU A 49 -22.33 -20.26 -16.40
N VAL A 50 -21.45 -19.63 -15.63
CA VAL A 50 -20.38 -18.77 -16.17
C VAL A 50 -19.37 -19.64 -16.91
N ASP A 51 -19.28 -19.51 -18.25
CA ASP A 51 -18.26 -20.19 -19.03
C ASP A 51 -16.86 -19.74 -18.57
N SER A 52 -16.04 -20.68 -18.10
CA SER A 52 -14.68 -20.44 -17.62
C SER A 52 -13.77 -19.77 -18.65
N ALA A 53 -14.02 -19.99 -19.96
CA ALA A 53 -13.25 -19.34 -21.03
C ALA A 53 -13.69 -17.89 -21.22
N ALA A 54 -14.98 -17.59 -21.11
CA ALA A 54 -15.52 -16.23 -21.16
C ALA A 54 -15.07 -15.42 -19.94
N GLU A 55 -15.08 -16.03 -18.75
CA GLU A 55 -14.58 -15.39 -17.53
C GLU A 55 -13.11 -14.97 -17.66
N LYS A 56 -12.24 -15.86 -18.14
CA LYS A 56 -10.80 -15.53 -18.35
C LYS A 56 -10.60 -14.38 -19.34
N ARG A 57 -11.42 -14.31 -20.40
CA ARG A 57 -11.40 -13.20 -21.38
C ARG A 57 -11.84 -11.89 -20.72
N LEU A 58 -12.89 -11.92 -19.94
CA LEU A 58 -13.40 -10.78 -19.18
C LEU A 58 -12.35 -10.25 -18.20
N ILE A 59 -11.73 -11.12 -17.39
CA ILE A 59 -10.67 -10.75 -16.46
C ILE A 59 -9.53 -10.06 -17.21
N LYS A 60 -9.06 -10.63 -18.31
CA LYS A 60 -8.00 -10.03 -19.12
C LYS A 60 -8.38 -8.66 -19.66
N LYS A 61 -9.66 -8.46 -20.06
CA LYS A 61 -10.18 -7.18 -20.52
C LYS A 61 -10.21 -6.14 -19.39
N ILE A 62 -10.65 -6.55 -18.19
CA ILE A 62 -10.64 -5.72 -16.98
C ILE A 62 -9.19 -5.33 -16.61
N ASP A 63 -8.28 -6.29 -16.61
CA ASP A 63 -6.86 -6.05 -16.31
C ASP A 63 -6.25 -5.02 -17.28
N TRP A 64 -6.48 -5.16 -18.59
CA TRP A 64 -5.99 -4.21 -19.60
C TRP A 64 -6.61 -2.82 -19.48
N TYR A 65 -7.82 -2.73 -18.94
CA TYR A 65 -8.51 -1.46 -18.75
C TYR A 65 -8.11 -0.75 -17.46
N LEU A 66 -8.05 -1.48 -16.35
CA LEU A 66 -7.90 -0.91 -15.01
C LEU A 66 -6.44 -0.84 -14.54
N MET A 67 -5.66 -1.91 -14.78
CA MET A 67 -4.29 -2.00 -14.26
C MET A 67 -3.36 -0.90 -14.75
N PRO A 68 -3.30 -0.53 -16.05
CA PRO A 68 -2.43 0.56 -16.49
C PRO A 68 -2.74 1.89 -15.83
N LEU A 69 -4.04 2.19 -15.60
CA LEU A 69 -4.46 3.43 -14.92
C LEU A 69 -3.99 3.43 -13.46
N MET A 70 -4.17 2.32 -12.74
CA MET A 70 -3.73 2.19 -11.35
C MET A 70 -2.20 2.20 -11.22
N CYS A 71 -1.51 1.44 -12.06
CA CYS A 71 -0.05 1.35 -12.06
C CYS A 71 0.60 2.70 -12.33
N LEU A 72 0.14 3.44 -13.32
CA LEU A 72 0.73 4.74 -13.65
C LEU A 72 0.38 5.81 -12.61
N THR A 73 -0.84 5.81 -12.07
CA THR A 73 -1.19 6.72 -10.96
C THR A 73 -0.30 6.45 -9.74
N TYR A 74 -0.10 5.18 -9.38
CA TYR A 74 0.76 4.81 -8.26
C TYR A 74 2.24 5.10 -8.53
N ALA A 75 2.68 4.94 -9.78
CA ALA A 75 4.01 5.33 -10.22
C ALA A 75 4.25 6.83 -10.04
N LEU A 76 3.31 7.69 -10.46
CA LEU A 76 3.40 9.13 -10.26
C LEU A 76 3.42 9.50 -8.77
N GLN A 77 2.60 8.85 -7.95
CA GLN A 77 2.59 9.02 -6.50
C GLN A 77 3.95 8.67 -5.88
N TYR A 78 4.56 7.59 -6.30
CA TYR A 78 5.86 7.20 -5.76
C TYR A 78 6.99 8.10 -6.30
N TYR A 79 6.85 8.61 -7.53
CA TYR A 79 7.78 9.56 -8.12
C TYR A 79 7.92 10.82 -7.26
N ASP A 80 6.81 11.37 -6.78
CA ASP A 80 6.84 12.56 -5.91
C ASP A 80 7.48 12.28 -4.54
N LYS A 81 7.38 11.07 -4.03
CA LYS A 81 8.05 10.67 -2.77
C LYS A 81 9.57 10.65 -2.90
N VAL A 82 10.10 10.17 -4.02
CA VAL A 82 11.56 10.11 -4.24
C VAL A 82 12.14 11.45 -4.71
N MET A 83 11.30 12.36 -5.21
CA MET A 83 11.70 13.69 -5.71
C MET A 83 12.46 14.54 -4.70
N ILE A 84 12.14 14.42 -3.40
CA ILE A 84 12.85 15.19 -2.38
C ILE A 84 14.33 14.79 -2.31
N GLY A 85 14.65 13.51 -2.50
CA GLY A 85 16.02 13.01 -2.57
C GLY A 85 16.77 13.49 -3.82
N HIS A 86 16.10 13.42 -4.97
CA HIS A 86 16.69 13.90 -6.23
C HIS A 86 16.83 15.42 -6.25
N GLY A 87 15.80 16.17 -5.83
CA GLY A 87 15.87 17.62 -5.74
C GLY A 87 16.96 18.14 -4.79
N ALA A 88 17.27 17.36 -3.75
CA ALA A 88 18.29 17.72 -2.77
C ALA A 88 19.70 17.86 -3.38
N ILE A 89 20.03 17.10 -4.43
CA ILE A 89 21.31 17.17 -5.14
C ILE A 89 21.32 18.22 -6.27
N PHE A 90 20.13 18.72 -6.67
CA PHE A 90 19.98 19.78 -7.66
C PHE A 90 19.75 21.17 -7.03
N GLY A 91 20.13 21.37 -5.76
CA GLY A 91 20.14 22.68 -5.10
C GLY A 91 19.00 22.95 -4.12
N LEU A 92 18.01 22.06 -3.99
CA LEU A 92 16.87 22.25 -3.07
C LEU A 92 17.31 22.51 -1.61
N ARG A 93 18.37 21.82 -1.14
CA ARG A 93 18.85 21.95 0.24
C ARG A 93 19.48 23.32 0.53
N GLN A 94 20.16 23.87 -0.48
CA GLN A 94 20.82 25.17 -0.39
C GLN A 94 19.79 26.31 -0.49
N ASP A 95 18.90 26.25 -1.49
CA ASP A 95 17.90 27.30 -1.76
C ASP A 95 16.89 27.49 -0.62
N LEU A 96 16.58 26.43 0.13
CA LEU A 96 15.58 26.46 1.20
C LEU A 96 16.18 26.26 2.60
N ASP A 97 17.50 26.40 2.76
CA ASP A 97 18.21 26.24 4.04
C ASP A 97 17.90 24.89 4.75
N LEU A 98 17.73 23.81 4.00
CA LEU A 98 17.41 22.49 4.56
C LEU A 98 18.66 21.74 5.07
N ALA A 99 19.86 22.30 4.86
CA ALA A 99 21.11 21.65 5.24
C ALA A 99 21.41 21.74 6.76
N GLN A 100 20.61 22.49 7.52
CA GLN A 100 20.82 22.73 8.94
C GLN A 100 20.02 21.74 9.82
N GLY A 101 20.70 21.05 10.73
CA GLY A 101 20.08 20.18 11.74
C GLY A 101 19.09 19.17 11.13
N LEU A 102 17.90 19.13 11.69
CA LEU A 102 16.82 18.20 11.25
C LEU A 102 15.88 18.79 10.19
N ARG A 103 16.16 19.97 9.59
CA ARG A 103 15.21 20.62 8.67
C ARG A 103 14.79 19.73 7.50
N TYR A 104 15.74 19.07 6.84
CA TYR A 104 15.44 18.15 5.73
C TYR A 104 14.61 16.95 6.20
N SER A 105 14.94 16.38 7.35
CA SER A 105 14.22 15.26 7.95
C SER A 105 12.81 15.65 8.38
N ASN A 106 12.64 16.86 8.93
CA ASN A 106 11.32 17.41 9.28
C ASN A 106 10.43 17.57 8.06
N CYS A 107 10.96 17.93 6.89
CA CYS A 107 10.18 18.01 5.64
C CYS A 107 9.67 16.63 5.20
N THR A 108 10.41 15.56 5.47
CA THR A 108 9.97 14.20 5.23
C THR A 108 8.96 13.75 6.30
N MET A 109 9.22 14.05 7.57
CA MET A 109 8.34 13.74 8.69
C MET A 109 6.95 14.37 8.52
N ILE A 110 6.88 15.67 8.23
CA ILE A 110 5.62 16.41 8.16
C ILE A 110 4.71 15.91 7.03
N PHE A 111 5.28 15.38 5.96
CA PHE A 111 4.54 14.70 4.91
C PHE A 111 3.75 13.51 5.48
N PHE A 112 4.38 12.66 6.29
CA PHE A 112 3.71 11.51 6.89
C PHE A 112 2.70 11.92 7.98
N CYS A 113 2.91 13.04 8.67
CA CYS A 113 1.90 13.61 9.57
C CYS A 113 0.63 14.01 8.79
N GLY A 114 0.78 14.73 7.67
CA GLY A 114 -0.34 15.04 6.77
C GLY A 114 -1.01 13.78 6.24
N PHE A 115 -0.22 12.76 5.88
CA PHE A 115 -0.69 11.49 5.35
C PHE A 115 -1.59 10.74 6.35
N ILE A 116 -1.22 10.67 7.64
CA ILE A 116 -2.04 10.05 8.70
C ILE A 116 -3.38 10.78 8.83
N ILE A 117 -3.36 12.11 8.85
CA ILE A 117 -4.56 12.93 9.02
C ILE A 117 -5.50 12.79 7.82
N GLY A 118 -4.98 12.78 6.59
CA GLY A 118 -5.75 12.73 5.36
C GLY A 118 -6.32 11.34 5.03
N CYS A 119 -5.69 10.27 5.49
CA CYS A 119 -6.01 8.90 5.09
C CYS A 119 -7.48 8.52 5.37
N TYR A 120 -7.98 8.80 6.57
CA TYR A 120 -9.36 8.45 6.96
C TYR A 120 -10.42 9.30 6.24
N PRO A 121 -10.34 10.64 6.23
CA PRO A 121 -11.32 11.47 5.52
C PRO A 121 -11.40 11.16 4.02
N LEU A 122 -10.25 10.99 3.35
CA LEU A 122 -10.21 10.71 1.92
C LEU A 122 -10.68 9.28 1.59
N SER A 123 -10.44 8.32 2.48
CA SER A 123 -11.01 6.98 2.37
C SER A 123 -12.54 7.00 2.44
N LEU A 124 -13.11 7.75 3.39
CA LEU A 124 -14.56 7.95 3.50
C LEU A 124 -15.13 8.64 2.26
N LEU A 125 -14.42 9.65 1.73
CA LEU A 125 -14.83 10.34 0.52
C LEU A 125 -14.90 9.38 -0.68
N GLY A 126 -13.91 8.48 -0.82
CA GLY A 126 -13.88 7.43 -1.86
C GLY A 126 -14.99 6.39 -1.73
N GLN A 127 -15.50 6.18 -0.51
CA GLN A 127 -16.66 5.30 -0.27
C GLN A 127 -17.99 5.98 -0.58
N LYS A 128 -18.15 7.26 -0.21
CA LYS A 128 -19.42 7.99 -0.36
C LYS A 128 -19.66 8.56 -1.74
N LEU A 129 -18.63 8.91 -2.48
CA LEU A 129 -18.71 9.54 -3.79
C LEU A 129 -18.28 8.57 -4.92
N PRO A 130 -18.56 8.90 -6.19
CA PRO A 130 -18.07 8.13 -7.34
C PRO A 130 -16.55 7.99 -7.28
N THR A 131 -16.08 6.76 -7.16
CA THR A 131 -14.67 6.44 -6.86
C THR A 131 -13.71 7.01 -7.92
N ALA A 132 -14.12 7.00 -9.20
CA ALA A 132 -13.34 7.58 -10.29
C ALA A 132 -13.16 9.09 -10.17
N LYS A 133 -14.23 9.82 -9.82
CA LYS A 133 -14.18 11.28 -9.63
C LYS A 133 -13.33 11.66 -8.44
N VAL A 134 -13.45 10.90 -7.33
CA VAL A 134 -12.62 11.11 -6.15
C VAL A 134 -11.15 10.86 -6.46
N CYS A 135 -10.83 9.77 -7.17
CA CYS A 135 -9.46 9.48 -7.59
C CYS A 135 -8.88 10.60 -8.46
N ALA A 136 -9.64 11.06 -9.47
CA ALA A 136 -9.22 12.16 -10.34
C ALA A 136 -9.05 13.48 -9.57
N GLY A 137 -9.95 13.80 -8.65
CA GLY A 137 -9.87 14.98 -7.80
C GLY A 137 -8.66 14.95 -6.89
N ILE A 138 -8.36 13.81 -6.27
CA ILE A 138 -7.14 13.61 -5.46
C ILE A 138 -5.89 13.83 -6.35
N CYS A 139 -5.83 13.22 -7.54
CA CYS A 139 -4.71 13.40 -8.46
C CYS A 139 -4.53 14.86 -8.90
N PHE A 140 -5.62 15.57 -9.19
CA PHE A 140 -5.58 16.98 -9.57
C PHE A 140 -5.05 17.87 -8.43
N CYS A 141 -5.64 17.75 -7.23
CA CYS A 141 -5.24 18.54 -6.07
C CYS A 141 -3.79 18.24 -5.64
N TRP A 142 -3.41 16.97 -5.64
CA TRP A 142 -2.04 16.55 -5.38
C TRP A 142 -1.07 17.11 -6.43
N GLY A 143 -1.38 17.00 -7.73
CA GLY A 143 -0.57 17.58 -8.80
C GLY A 143 -0.43 19.11 -8.68
N ALA A 144 -1.48 19.83 -8.27
CA ALA A 144 -1.44 21.26 -8.03
C ALA A 144 -0.51 21.61 -6.85
N VAL A 145 -0.53 20.82 -5.76
CA VAL A 145 0.41 21.02 -4.64
C VAL A 145 1.85 20.76 -5.07
N VAL A 146 2.12 19.72 -5.85
CA VAL A 146 3.45 19.45 -6.42
C VAL A 146 3.90 20.62 -7.32
N LEU A 147 3.01 21.12 -8.18
CA LEU A 147 3.29 22.25 -9.08
C LEU A 147 3.52 23.57 -8.32
N SER A 148 2.97 23.73 -7.12
CA SER A 148 3.20 24.89 -6.28
C SER A 148 4.54 24.84 -5.52
N THR A 149 5.19 23.69 -5.44
CA THR A 149 6.47 23.52 -4.72
C THR A 149 7.58 24.47 -5.20
N PRO A 150 7.77 24.73 -6.51
CA PRO A 150 8.75 25.68 -7.01
C PRO A 150 8.56 27.14 -6.51
N ALA A 151 7.36 27.50 -6.08
CA ALA A 151 7.07 28.82 -5.51
C ALA A 151 7.48 28.95 -4.04
N CYS A 152 7.99 27.88 -3.42
CA CYS A 152 8.50 27.93 -2.06
C CYS A 152 9.88 28.61 -2.05
N HIS A 153 10.04 29.64 -1.21
CA HIS A 153 11.28 30.37 -1.01
C HIS A 153 11.81 30.28 0.42
N SER A 154 11.14 29.52 1.28
CA SER A 154 11.51 29.38 2.69
C SER A 154 11.27 27.96 3.19
N TYR A 155 11.98 27.59 4.25
CA TYR A 155 11.78 26.33 4.96
C TYR A 155 10.31 26.13 5.39
N GLY A 156 9.68 27.18 5.99
CA GLY A 156 8.29 27.12 6.44
C GLY A 156 7.29 26.88 5.30
N GLY A 157 7.48 27.58 4.17
CA GLY A 157 6.65 27.40 2.98
C GLY A 157 6.75 25.98 2.42
N PHE A 158 7.97 25.42 2.36
CA PHE A 158 8.17 24.05 1.90
C PHE A 158 7.59 23.02 2.87
N MET A 159 7.73 23.24 4.19
CA MET A 159 7.08 22.40 5.22
C MET A 159 5.56 22.35 5.04
N THR A 160 4.92 23.52 4.87
CA THR A 160 3.47 23.62 4.66
C THR A 160 3.05 22.89 3.38
N ASN A 161 3.79 23.10 2.29
CA ASN A 161 3.56 22.39 1.03
C ASN A 161 3.65 20.87 1.21
N ARG A 162 4.66 20.36 1.94
CA ARG A 162 4.83 18.94 2.23
C ARG A 162 3.71 18.37 3.09
N PHE A 163 3.19 19.12 4.04
CA PHE A 163 2.03 18.70 4.85
C PHE A 163 0.79 18.49 3.98
N PHE A 164 0.44 19.49 3.13
CA PHE A 164 -0.72 19.37 2.24
C PHE A 164 -0.52 18.30 1.17
N LEU A 165 0.70 18.11 0.68
CA LEU A 165 1.03 17.02 -0.23
C LEU A 165 0.70 15.67 0.42
N GLY A 166 1.19 15.42 1.63
CA GLY A 166 0.90 14.19 2.38
C GLY A 166 -0.58 14.00 2.65
N LEU A 167 -1.28 15.07 3.05
CA LEU A 167 -2.70 15.05 3.35
C LEU A 167 -3.55 14.62 2.15
N ILE A 168 -3.28 15.18 0.96
CA ILE A 168 -4.06 14.88 -0.25
C ILE A 168 -3.66 13.53 -0.85
N GLU A 169 -2.36 13.24 -0.91
CA GLU A 169 -1.83 12.01 -1.50
C GLU A 169 -2.27 10.74 -0.74
N SER A 170 -2.59 10.87 0.55
CA SER A 170 -2.98 9.76 1.43
C SER A 170 -4.23 9.00 0.96
N GLY A 171 -5.09 9.62 0.15
CA GLY A 171 -6.31 9.00 -0.36
C GLY A 171 -6.10 7.98 -1.47
N VAL A 172 -4.97 8.00 -2.18
CA VAL A 172 -4.75 7.14 -3.36
C VAL A 172 -4.80 5.66 -3.01
N SER A 173 -4.02 5.23 -2.01
CA SER A 173 -3.94 3.81 -1.64
C SER A 173 -5.26 3.23 -1.12
N PRO A 174 -6.02 3.88 -0.21
CA PRO A 174 -7.34 3.42 0.19
C PRO A 174 -8.34 3.34 -0.97
N VAL A 175 -8.34 4.34 -1.87
CA VAL A 175 -9.18 4.34 -3.07
C VAL A 175 -8.84 3.17 -3.98
N PHE A 176 -7.56 2.86 -4.18
CA PHE A 176 -7.13 1.72 -4.99
C PHE A 176 -7.48 0.37 -4.37
N MET A 177 -7.40 0.25 -3.05
CA MET A 177 -7.89 -0.94 -2.35
C MET A 177 -9.39 -1.12 -2.56
N LEU A 178 -10.17 -0.03 -2.44
CA LEU A 178 -11.60 -0.04 -2.67
C LEU A 178 -11.95 -0.42 -4.12
N VAL A 179 -11.25 0.13 -5.12
CA VAL A 179 -11.44 -0.24 -6.53
C VAL A 179 -11.10 -1.70 -6.74
N THR A 180 -9.95 -2.16 -6.22
CA THR A 180 -9.54 -3.56 -6.38
C THR A 180 -10.57 -4.52 -5.77
N SER A 181 -11.17 -4.19 -4.64
CA SER A 181 -12.22 -5.02 -4.01
C SER A 181 -13.52 -5.03 -4.81
N LYS A 182 -13.87 -3.95 -5.48
CA LYS A 182 -15.08 -3.84 -6.32
C LYS A 182 -14.97 -4.56 -7.68
N TRP A 183 -13.75 -4.83 -8.16
CA TRP A 183 -13.51 -5.36 -9.50
C TRP A 183 -12.99 -6.79 -9.53
N TYR A 184 -12.33 -7.25 -8.45
CA TYR A 184 -11.64 -8.53 -8.41
C TYR A 184 -12.08 -9.40 -7.24
N THR A 185 -12.06 -10.72 -7.45
CA THR A 185 -12.30 -11.69 -6.40
C THR A 185 -11.17 -11.70 -5.37
N ASN A 186 -11.42 -12.18 -4.15
CA ASN A 186 -10.43 -12.20 -3.06
C ASN A 186 -9.11 -12.87 -3.45
N SER A 187 -9.18 -13.97 -4.22
CA SER A 187 -7.99 -14.68 -4.72
C SER A 187 -7.20 -13.87 -5.74
N GLU A 188 -7.86 -13.00 -6.48
CA GLU A 188 -7.27 -12.18 -7.53
C GLU A 188 -6.72 -10.85 -7.01
N GLN A 189 -7.33 -10.29 -5.96
CA GLN A 189 -6.96 -8.99 -5.37
C GLN A 189 -5.49 -8.94 -4.99
N VAL A 190 -4.97 -9.99 -4.34
CA VAL A 190 -3.57 -10.03 -3.87
C VAL A 190 -2.59 -9.81 -5.01
N LEU A 191 -2.82 -10.47 -6.16
CA LEU A 191 -1.94 -10.34 -7.32
C LEU A 191 -2.02 -8.94 -7.94
N ARG A 192 -3.23 -8.36 -8.05
CA ARG A 192 -3.44 -7.02 -8.65
C ARG A 192 -2.91 -5.92 -7.74
N MET A 193 -3.08 -6.07 -6.43
CA MET A 193 -2.42 -5.18 -5.45
C MET A 193 -0.89 -5.23 -5.59
N GLY A 194 -0.33 -6.42 -5.76
CA GLY A 194 1.10 -6.58 -6.03
C GLY A 194 1.54 -5.86 -7.30
N PHE A 195 0.75 -5.92 -8.38
CA PHE A 195 1.09 -5.26 -9.64
C PHE A 195 1.14 -3.74 -9.52
N TRP A 196 0.08 -3.08 -9.03
CA TRP A 196 0.13 -1.62 -8.93
C TRP A 196 1.12 -1.15 -7.86
N TYR A 197 1.33 -1.91 -6.79
CA TYR A 197 2.35 -1.59 -5.78
C TYR A 197 3.77 -1.72 -6.33
N SER A 198 4.05 -2.70 -7.19
CA SER A 198 5.37 -2.91 -7.82
C SER A 198 5.79 -1.76 -8.76
N SER A 199 4.85 -0.91 -9.18
CA SER A 199 5.15 0.30 -9.95
C SER A 199 6.10 1.25 -9.21
N SER A 200 6.16 1.19 -7.87
CA SER A 200 7.14 1.91 -7.06
C SER A 200 8.59 1.53 -7.41
N GLY A 201 8.84 0.24 -7.66
CA GLY A 201 10.15 -0.22 -8.13
C GLY A 201 10.48 0.27 -9.54
N ALA A 202 9.48 0.25 -10.45
CA ALA A 202 9.64 0.74 -11.82
C ALA A 202 10.01 2.23 -11.86
N VAL A 203 9.45 3.04 -10.96
CA VAL A 203 9.82 4.45 -10.82
C VAL A 203 11.29 4.62 -10.47
N ASN A 204 11.81 3.86 -9.52
CA ASN A 204 13.23 3.94 -9.15
C ASN A 204 14.18 3.52 -10.29
N LEU A 205 13.69 2.76 -11.28
CA LEU A 205 14.47 2.44 -12.50
C LEU A 205 14.50 3.60 -13.49
N ILE A 206 13.40 4.34 -13.63
CA ILE A 206 13.20 5.33 -14.70
C ILE A 206 13.45 6.76 -14.23
N SER A 207 13.00 7.11 -13.01
CA SER A 207 13.04 8.48 -12.48
C SER A 207 14.45 9.10 -12.40
N PRO A 208 15.52 8.35 -12.08
CA PRO A 208 16.86 8.92 -12.05
C PRO A 208 17.31 9.49 -13.40
N LEU A 209 16.98 8.82 -14.50
CA LEU A 209 17.33 9.26 -15.85
C LEU A 209 16.53 10.49 -16.26
N ILE A 210 15.22 10.50 -16.01
CA ILE A 210 14.37 11.67 -16.27
C ILE A 210 14.85 12.86 -15.45
N ASN A 211 15.11 12.67 -14.16
CA ASN A 211 15.53 13.74 -13.26
C ASN A 211 16.92 14.26 -13.59
N TYR A 212 17.84 13.42 -14.10
CA TYR A 212 19.13 13.90 -14.59
C TYR A 212 18.96 14.80 -15.81
N GLY A 213 18.15 14.37 -16.80
CA GLY A 213 17.92 15.16 -18.00
C GLY A 213 17.29 16.52 -17.69
N LEU A 214 16.25 16.53 -16.84
CA LEU A 214 15.53 17.76 -16.46
C LEU A 214 16.38 18.68 -15.54
N GLY A 215 17.03 18.11 -14.54
CA GLY A 215 17.80 18.88 -13.55
C GLY A 215 19.09 19.44 -14.09
N SER A 216 19.61 18.91 -15.23
CA SER A 216 20.80 19.39 -15.93
C SER A 216 20.51 20.50 -16.93
N ILE A 217 19.26 20.93 -17.09
CA ILE A 217 18.89 22.04 -17.98
C ILE A 217 19.49 23.34 -17.40
N ASN A 218 20.43 23.94 -18.12
CA ASN A 218 21.01 25.22 -17.77
C ASN A 218 20.04 26.36 -18.14
N GLY A 219 19.55 27.08 -17.16
CA GLY A 219 18.62 28.20 -17.38
C GLY A 219 18.56 29.13 -16.16
N SER A 220 17.66 30.10 -16.18
CA SER A 220 17.40 31.02 -15.07
C SER A 220 16.69 30.36 -13.88
N ILE A 221 16.17 29.17 -14.07
CA ILE A 221 15.39 28.41 -13.06
C ILE A 221 16.29 27.31 -12.48
N ALA A 222 16.37 27.22 -11.15
CA ALA A 222 17.12 26.16 -10.48
C ALA A 222 16.63 24.76 -10.88
N GLY A 223 17.55 23.81 -11.10
CA GLY A 223 17.23 22.47 -11.60
C GLY A 223 16.16 21.75 -10.78
N TRP A 224 16.21 21.84 -9.44
CA TRP A 224 15.19 21.22 -8.58
C TRP A 224 13.78 21.77 -8.84
N ARG A 225 13.62 23.03 -9.20
CA ARG A 225 12.32 23.64 -9.52
C ARG A 225 11.75 23.07 -10.82
N ILE A 226 12.62 22.84 -11.82
CA ILE A 226 12.22 22.22 -13.10
C ILE A 226 11.67 20.80 -12.85
N LEU A 227 12.30 20.03 -11.96
CA LEU A 227 11.82 18.69 -11.60
C LEU A 227 10.38 18.72 -11.05
N TYR A 228 10.09 19.63 -10.12
CA TYR A 228 8.76 19.76 -9.52
C TYR A 228 7.71 20.34 -10.49
N ILE A 229 8.10 21.25 -11.39
CA ILE A 229 7.21 21.74 -12.46
C ILE A 229 6.80 20.57 -13.36
N PHE A 230 7.77 19.79 -13.81
CA PHE A 230 7.49 18.62 -14.66
C PHE A 230 6.60 17.60 -13.96
N ALA A 231 6.91 17.22 -12.72
CA ALA A 231 6.14 16.24 -11.95
C ALA A 231 4.70 16.72 -11.73
N GLY A 232 4.51 17.96 -11.29
CA GLY A 232 3.18 18.52 -11.06
C GLY A 232 2.36 18.64 -12.36
N ALA A 233 2.99 19.10 -13.45
CA ALA A 233 2.32 19.22 -14.75
C ALA A 233 1.84 17.86 -15.28
N ILE A 234 2.71 16.84 -15.27
CA ILE A 234 2.34 15.50 -15.75
C ILE A 234 1.25 14.87 -14.88
N THR A 235 1.27 15.10 -13.56
CA THR A 235 0.26 14.61 -12.63
C THR A 235 -1.10 15.28 -12.87
N ILE A 236 -1.14 16.59 -13.10
CA ILE A 236 -2.37 17.30 -13.46
C ILE A 236 -2.91 16.81 -14.79
N LEU A 237 -2.06 16.68 -15.82
CA LEU A 237 -2.49 16.12 -17.11
C LEU A 237 -3.03 14.69 -16.96
N TRP A 238 -2.37 13.89 -16.12
CA TRP A 238 -2.82 12.53 -15.83
C TRP A 238 -4.16 12.49 -15.11
N SER A 239 -4.46 13.47 -14.25
CA SER A 239 -5.76 13.54 -13.58
C SER A 239 -6.94 13.63 -14.53
N PHE A 240 -6.80 14.32 -15.67
CA PHE A 240 -7.83 14.37 -16.72
C PHE A 240 -8.00 13.00 -17.42
N VAL A 241 -6.91 12.25 -17.61
CA VAL A 241 -6.98 10.89 -18.15
C VAL A 241 -7.71 9.97 -17.16
N VAL A 242 -7.39 10.06 -15.87
CA VAL A 242 -8.10 9.32 -14.81
C VAL A 242 -9.58 9.71 -14.80
N TYR A 243 -9.90 10.99 -14.85
CA TYR A 243 -11.30 11.45 -14.89
C TYR A 243 -12.09 10.89 -16.08
N ALA A 244 -11.46 10.83 -17.28
CA ALA A 244 -12.11 10.37 -18.51
C ALA A 244 -12.24 8.84 -18.61
N PHE A 245 -11.24 8.11 -18.11
CA PHE A 245 -11.10 6.68 -18.39
C PHE A 245 -11.25 5.78 -17.16
N PHE A 246 -11.13 6.29 -15.94
CA PHE A 246 -11.22 5.45 -14.74
C PHE A 246 -12.68 5.05 -14.48
N PRO A 247 -13.03 3.77 -14.32
CA PRO A 247 -14.41 3.34 -14.14
C PRO A 247 -14.80 3.35 -12.64
N ASP A 248 -16.03 3.75 -12.34
CA ASP A 248 -16.56 3.77 -10.97
C ASP A 248 -16.89 2.39 -10.43
N SER A 249 -17.56 1.56 -11.26
CA SER A 249 -17.98 0.21 -10.87
C SER A 249 -18.16 -0.69 -12.10
N PRO A 250 -18.15 -2.03 -11.94
CA PRO A 250 -18.46 -2.96 -13.02
C PRO A 250 -19.83 -2.70 -13.65
N ALA A 251 -20.86 -2.34 -12.84
CA ALA A 251 -22.21 -2.09 -13.30
C ALA A 251 -22.33 -0.90 -14.26
N THR A 252 -21.48 0.12 -14.08
CA THR A 252 -21.55 1.38 -14.86
C THR A 252 -20.43 1.52 -15.89
N ALA A 253 -19.59 0.51 -16.06
CA ALA A 253 -18.43 0.55 -16.94
C ALA A 253 -18.83 0.62 -18.42
N LYS A 254 -18.56 1.76 -19.07
CA LYS A 254 -18.94 2.02 -20.48
C LYS A 254 -18.23 1.12 -21.50
N ARG A 255 -17.08 0.55 -21.16
CA ARG A 255 -16.28 -0.32 -22.05
C ARG A 255 -16.64 -1.80 -21.98
N LEU A 256 -17.50 -2.19 -21.04
CA LEU A 256 -18.03 -3.55 -20.95
C LEU A 256 -19.41 -3.62 -21.60
N THR A 257 -19.68 -4.70 -22.32
CA THR A 257 -21.01 -5.01 -22.82
C THR A 257 -21.95 -5.31 -21.65
N GLU A 258 -23.25 -5.36 -21.88
CA GLU A 258 -24.25 -5.63 -20.85
C GLU A 258 -24.04 -7.03 -20.23
N GLU A 259 -23.79 -8.04 -21.08
CA GLU A 259 -23.45 -9.40 -20.68
C GLU A 259 -22.13 -9.46 -19.86
N GLU A 260 -21.10 -8.74 -20.29
CA GLU A 260 -19.81 -8.65 -19.56
C GLU A 260 -19.99 -7.99 -18.18
N ARG A 261 -20.86 -6.98 -18.05
CA ARG A 261 -21.19 -6.34 -16.76
C ARG A 261 -21.92 -7.32 -15.85
N ALA A 262 -22.93 -8.01 -16.39
CA ALA A 262 -23.67 -9.05 -15.66
C ALA A 262 -22.71 -10.14 -15.15
N MET A 263 -21.85 -10.67 -16.01
CA MET A 263 -20.85 -11.68 -15.66
C MET A 263 -19.86 -11.17 -14.59
N ALA A 264 -19.40 -9.91 -14.68
CA ALA A 264 -18.52 -9.33 -13.69
C ALA A 264 -19.18 -9.24 -12.29
N ILE A 265 -20.47 -8.91 -12.24
CA ILE A 265 -21.24 -8.83 -10.99
C ILE A 265 -21.51 -10.21 -10.41
N LEU A 266 -21.96 -11.18 -11.25
CA LEU A 266 -22.24 -12.56 -10.83
C LEU A 266 -21.00 -13.22 -10.26
N ARG A 267 -19.83 -13.02 -10.87
CA ARG A 267 -18.56 -13.54 -10.41
C ARG A 267 -18.17 -13.04 -9.00
N LEU A 268 -18.44 -11.78 -8.71
CA LEU A 268 -18.19 -11.19 -7.39
C LEU A 268 -19.20 -11.72 -6.36
N ARG A 269 -20.44 -11.97 -6.76
CA ARG A 269 -21.47 -12.58 -5.88
C ARG A 269 -21.09 -14.02 -5.46
N HIS A 270 -20.59 -14.83 -6.39
CA HIS A 270 -20.14 -16.21 -6.12
C HIS A 270 -18.96 -16.27 -5.14
N ASN A 271 -18.18 -15.23 -5.05
CA ASN A 271 -17.01 -15.18 -4.19
C ASN A 271 -17.33 -14.83 -2.73
N ASN A 272 -18.63 -14.76 -2.38
CA ASN A 272 -19.12 -14.37 -1.04
C ASN A 272 -18.46 -13.08 -0.47
N THR A 273 -17.90 -12.24 -1.32
CA THR A 273 -17.68 -10.83 -1.02
C THR A 273 -19.04 -10.12 -1.09
N GLY A 274 -20.09 -10.87 -0.70
CA GLY A 274 -21.44 -10.41 -0.63
C GLY A 274 -21.46 -9.17 0.23
N PHE A 275 -22.06 -8.14 -0.30
CA PHE A 275 -22.52 -6.94 0.34
C PHE A 275 -21.81 -6.70 1.68
N GLU A 276 -20.73 -5.98 1.62
CA GLU A 276 -19.99 -5.51 2.78
C GLU A 276 -21.01 -5.10 3.82
N ASN A 277 -21.01 -5.80 4.93
CA ASN A 277 -21.79 -5.40 6.09
C ASN A 277 -21.12 -4.08 6.53
N THR A 278 -21.55 -2.96 5.94
CA THR A 278 -20.96 -1.63 6.12
C THR A 278 -21.18 -1.10 7.53
N ARG A 279 -21.93 -1.83 8.35
CA ARG A 279 -22.14 -1.50 9.75
C ARG A 279 -20.89 -1.85 10.55
N LEU A 280 -20.19 -0.80 10.97
CA LEU A 280 -19.10 -0.93 11.93
C LEU A 280 -19.65 -1.54 13.23
N LYS A 281 -19.05 -2.65 13.68
CA LYS A 281 -19.37 -3.29 14.95
C LYS A 281 -18.46 -2.74 16.05
N PRO A 282 -18.92 -1.85 16.96
CA PRO A 282 -18.07 -1.25 17.99
C PRO A 282 -17.36 -2.29 18.86
N ARG A 283 -18.03 -3.43 19.11
CA ARG A 283 -17.45 -4.55 19.86
C ARG A 283 -16.16 -5.09 19.20
N GLN A 284 -16.13 -5.24 17.86
CA GLN A 284 -14.94 -5.70 17.14
C GLN A 284 -13.82 -4.66 17.17
N ILE A 285 -14.15 -3.35 17.22
CA ILE A 285 -13.15 -2.28 17.38
C ILE A 285 -12.43 -2.42 18.71
N TRP A 286 -13.18 -2.49 19.80
CA TRP A 286 -12.60 -2.65 21.13
C TRP A 286 -11.83 -3.95 21.29
N GLU A 287 -12.35 -5.06 20.74
CA GLU A 287 -11.63 -6.33 20.72
C GLU A 287 -10.30 -6.24 19.98
N THR A 288 -10.23 -5.48 18.87
CA THR A 288 -9.00 -5.25 18.10
C THR A 288 -7.99 -4.47 18.93
N LEU A 289 -8.40 -3.35 19.52
CA LEU A 289 -7.53 -2.49 20.32
C LEU A 289 -6.99 -3.19 21.58
N LEU A 290 -7.76 -4.11 22.14
CA LEU A 290 -7.35 -4.89 23.31
C LEU A 290 -6.55 -6.17 22.93
N SER A 291 -6.41 -6.49 21.63
CA SER A 291 -5.70 -7.68 21.21
C SER A 291 -4.18 -7.43 21.11
N TRP A 292 -3.38 -8.28 21.75
CA TRP A 292 -1.92 -8.21 21.66
C TRP A 292 -1.42 -8.48 20.23
N GLN A 293 -2.14 -9.30 19.45
CA GLN A 293 -1.84 -9.61 18.06
C GLN A 293 -1.83 -8.34 17.20
N PHE A 294 -2.83 -7.46 17.41
CA PHE A 294 -2.92 -6.17 16.71
C PHE A 294 -1.68 -5.31 16.97
N TRP A 295 -1.32 -5.11 18.24
CA TRP A 295 -0.16 -4.29 18.61
C TRP A 295 1.16 -4.90 18.15
N SER A 296 1.26 -6.23 18.12
CA SER A 296 2.43 -6.93 17.58
C SER A 296 2.61 -6.63 16.09
N VAL A 297 1.56 -6.78 15.26
CA VAL A 297 1.62 -6.50 13.83
C VAL A 297 1.88 -5.01 13.56
N CYS A 298 1.25 -4.10 14.31
CA CYS A 298 1.54 -2.67 14.23
C CYS A 298 2.99 -2.35 14.59
N SER A 299 3.53 -2.95 15.64
CA SER A 299 4.93 -2.77 16.04
C SER A 299 5.89 -3.26 14.95
N LEU A 300 5.65 -4.42 14.35
CA LEU A 300 6.44 -4.94 13.23
C LEU A 300 6.37 -4.00 12.01
N SER A 301 5.19 -3.44 11.70
CA SER A 301 5.02 -2.45 10.64
C SER A 301 5.84 -1.19 10.90
N MET A 302 5.76 -0.65 12.11
CA MET A 302 6.47 0.55 12.50
C MET A 302 7.99 0.34 12.42
N LEU A 303 8.48 -0.74 13.03
CA LEU A 303 9.92 -1.02 13.09
C LEU A 303 10.53 -1.28 11.72
N CYS A 304 9.90 -2.08 10.84
CA CYS A 304 10.45 -2.33 9.51
C CYS A 304 10.39 -1.09 8.60
N SER A 305 9.44 -0.18 8.83
CA SER A 305 9.28 1.03 8.00
C SER A 305 10.34 2.10 8.30
N THR A 306 11.11 1.99 9.38
CA THR A 306 12.21 2.93 9.68
C THR A 306 13.28 2.95 8.59
N ALA A 307 13.53 1.82 7.92
CA ALA A 307 14.50 1.72 6.83
C ALA A 307 14.02 2.36 5.51
N THR A 308 12.72 2.61 5.35
CA THR A 308 12.15 3.20 4.14
C THR A 308 12.73 4.58 3.84
N SER A 309 12.89 5.42 4.87
CA SER A 309 13.50 6.74 4.73
C SER A 309 14.95 6.66 4.27
N ALA A 310 15.72 5.71 4.80
CA ALA A 310 17.10 5.50 4.38
C ALA A 310 17.20 5.15 2.89
N ALA A 311 16.37 4.21 2.44
CA ALA A 311 16.42 3.72 1.06
C ALA A 311 15.83 4.71 0.04
N ASN A 312 14.77 5.44 0.39
CA ASN A 312 14.04 6.28 -0.58
C ASN A 312 14.45 7.76 -0.53
N THR A 313 14.68 8.32 0.65
CA THR A 313 14.92 9.76 0.82
C THR A 313 16.40 10.07 0.96
N PHE A 314 17.13 9.26 1.73
CA PHE A 314 18.52 9.56 2.09
C PHE A 314 19.55 8.81 1.25
N SER A 315 19.20 7.74 0.50
CA SER A 315 20.14 6.99 -0.36
C SER A 315 20.89 7.91 -1.32
N THR A 316 20.18 8.80 -2.00
CA THR A 316 20.76 9.76 -2.94
C THR A 316 21.76 10.70 -2.26
N LEU A 317 21.45 11.19 -1.03
CA LEU A 317 22.37 12.02 -0.27
C LEU A 317 23.61 11.24 0.20
N VAL A 318 23.44 9.99 0.61
CA VAL A 318 24.55 9.13 1.02
C VAL A 318 25.47 8.80 -0.16
N PHE A 319 24.93 8.49 -1.33
CA PHE A 319 25.73 8.28 -2.55
C PHE A 319 26.48 9.56 -2.96
N ASN A 320 25.81 10.70 -2.97
CA ASN A 320 26.47 11.98 -3.25
C ASN A 320 27.59 12.27 -2.22
N GLY A 321 27.33 11.99 -0.95
CA GLY A 321 28.32 12.14 0.13
C GLY A 321 29.53 11.20 0.05
N MET A 322 29.51 10.19 -0.83
CA MET A 322 30.66 9.35 -1.17
C MET A 322 31.56 9.99 -2.25
N GLY A 323 31.20 11.16 -2.79
CA GLY A 323 31.98 11.89 -3.79
C GLY A 323 31.62 11.58 -5.24
N PHE A 324 30.51 10.88 -5.49
CA PHE A 324 30.03 10.65 -6.85
C PHE A 324 29.46 11.92 -7.48
N SER A 325 29.64 12.07 -8.80
CA SER A 325 28.95 13.11 -9.57
C SER A 325 27.43 12.91 -9.50
N ILE A 326 26.66 13.96 -9.78
CA ILE A 326 25.19 13.90 -9.80
C ILE A 326 24.70 12.76 -10.70
N PHE A 327 25.31 12.61 -11.88
CA PHE A 327 24.97 11.54 -12.82
C PHE A 327 25.16 10.14 -12.20
N HIS A 328 26.36 9.85 -11.67
CA HIS A 328 26.63 8.56 -11.05
C HIS A 328 25.78 8.33 -9.80
N THR A 329 25.53 9.37 -9.01
CA THR A 329 24.63 9.31 -7.85
C THR A 329 23.23 8.84 -8.24
N LEU A 330 22.68 9.39 -9.32
CA LEU A 330 21.36 9.00 -9.82
C LEU A 330 21.36 7.60 -10.41
N LEU A 331 22.39 7.23 -11.18
CA LEU A 331 22.52 5.86 -11.71
C LEU A 331 22.59 4.81 -10.60
N LEU A 332 23.25 5.09 -9.48
CA LEU A 332 23.31 4.18 -8.33
C LEU A 332 21.93 3.97 -7.63
N ASN A 333 20.93 4.80 -7.90
CA ASN A 333 19.57 4.55 -7.41
C ASN A 333 18.80 3.54 -8.28
N ILE A 334 19.23 3.28 -9.54
CA ILE A 334 18.55 2.33 -10.43
C ILE A 334 18.56 0.90 -9.84
N PRO A 335 19.69 0.32 -9.38
CA PRO A 335 19.68 -1.00 -8.76
C PRO A 335 18.81 -1.12 -7.53
N LEU A 336 18.55 -0.01 -6.77
CA LEU A 336 17.61 -0.03 -5.64
C LEU A 336 16.21 -0.43 -6.10
N GLY A 337 15.76 0.09 -7.24
CA GLY A 337 14.45 -0.27 -7.82
C GLY A 337 14.37 -1.75 -8.20
N ALA A 338 15.41 -2.26 -8.86
CA ALA A 338 15.48 -3.68 -9.24
C ALA A 338 15.49 -4.60 -8.01
N MET A 339 16.30 -4.28 -6.99
CA MET A 339 16.35 -5.01 -5.73
C MET A 339 15.01 -4.98 -5.00
N ALA A 340 14.32 -3.83 -4.97
CA ALA A 340 13.00 -3.72 -4.36
C ALA A 340 11.98 -4.65 -5.05
N ILE A 341 11.95 -4.69 -6.39
CA ILE A 341 11.04 -5.59 -7.13
C ILE A 341 11.36 -7.05 -6.80
N ILE A 342 12.63 -7.45 -6.90
CA ILE A 342 13.06 -8.82 -6.65
C ILE A 342 12.71 -9.27 -5.24
N THR A 343 12.97 -8.43 -4.23
CA THR A 343 12.76 -8.78 -2.84
C THR A 343 11.27 -8.83 -2.48
N ILE A 344 10.45 -7.90 -2.98
CA ILE A 344 9.00 -7.85 -2.75
C ILE A 344 8.32 -9.06 -3.41
N VAL A 345 8.57 -9.28 -4.70
CA VAL A 345 7.95 -10.38 -5.46
C VAL A 345 8.44 -11.74 -4.93
N GLY A 346 9.76 -11.87 -4.69
CA GLY A 346 10.35 -13.09 -4.15
C GLY A 346 9.79 -13.44 -2.76
N SER A 347 9.63 -12.46 -1.88
CA SER A 347 9.03 -12.65 -0.55
C SER A 347 7.56 -13.08 -0.63
N GLY A 348 6.79 -12.48 -1.53
CA GLY A 348 5.39 -12.88 -1.76
C GLY A 348 5.27 -14.30 -2.30
N TRP A 349 6.14 -14.68 -3.25
CA TRP A 349 6.19 -16.03 -3.82
C TRP A 349 6.59 -17.07 -2.77
N LEU A 350 7.62 -16.82 -1.97
CA LEU A 350 8.05 -17.68 -0.87
C LEU A 350 6.93 -17.90 0.16
N GLY A 351 6.27 -16.81 0.59
CA GLY A 351 5.17 -16.88 1.56
C GLY A 351 3.95 -17.67 1.05
N ARG A 352 3.75 -17.73 -0.28
CA ARG A 352 2.73 -18.57 -0.91
C ARG A 352 3.16 -20.04 -1.00
N THR A 353 4.42 -20.29 -1.35
CA THR A 353 4.94 -21.65 -1.62
C THR A 353 5.12 -22.46 -0.33
N TYR A 354 5.50 -21.80 0.76
CA TYR A 354 5.78 -22.44 2.05
C TYR A 354 4.83 -21.92 3.15
N PRO A 355 3.61 -22.47 3.28
CA PRO A 355 2.69 -22.04 4.33
C PRO A 355 3.24 -22.36 5.72
N GLY A 356 2.96 -21.49 6.70
CA GLY A 356 3.45 -21.65 8.09
C GLY A 356 4.88 -21.18 8.35
N THR A 357 5.56 -20.57 7.37
CA THR A 357 6.95 -20.10 7.51
C THR A 357 7.11 -18.59 7.36
N ARG A 358 6.02 -17.83 7.33
CA ARG A 358 6.02 -16.38 7.04
C ARG A 358 6.83 -15.58 8.07
N HIS A 359 6.74 -15.93 9.36
CA HIS A 359 7.52 -15.28 10.41
C HIS A 359 9.02 -15.54 10.27
N HIS A 360 9.41 -16.72 9.77
CA HIS A 360 10.81 -17.02 9.46
C HIS A 360 11.31 -16.21 8.25
N PHE A 361 10.48 -16.04 7.20
CA PHE A 361 10.85 -15.20 6.06
C PHE A 361 10.98 -13.72 6.43
N TYR A 362 10.12 -13.22 7.33
CA TYR A 362 10.30 -11.88 7.90
C TYR A 362 11.66 -11.75 8.59
N THR A 363 11.98 -12.68 9.49
CA THR A 363 13.25 -12.69 10.21
C THR A 363 14.45 -12.81 9.28
N LEU A 364 14.36 -13.68 8.27
CA LEU A 364 15.40 -13.84 7.24
C LEU A 364 15.61 -12.56 6.44
N ALA A 365 14.53 -11.83 6.12
CA ALA A 365 14.62 -10.55 5.41
C ALA A 365 15.20 -9.41 6.28
N CYS A 366 15.11 -9.49 7.60
CA CYS A 366 15.75 -8.53 8.50
C CYS A 366 17.29 -8.65 8.49
N ILE A 367 17.84 -9.85 8.25
CA ILE A 367 19.30 -10.08 8.27
C ILE A 367 20.05 -9.21 7.25
N PRO A 368 19.66 -9.19 5.94
CA PRO A 368 20.31 -8.30 4.98
C PRO A 368 20.24 -6.83 5.37
N VAL A 369 19.13 -6.36 5.94
CA VAL A 369 18.99 -4.96 6.39
C VAL A 369 19.97 -4.65 7.51
N ILE A 370 20.10 -5.55 8.51
CA ILE A 370 21.04 -5.40 9.62
C ILE A 370 22.47 -5.40 9.09
N VAL A 371 22.84 -6.34 8.21
CA VAL A 371 24.17 -6.40 7.58
C VAL A 371 24.43 -5.12 6.78
N GLY A 372 23.45 -4.63 6.01
CA GLY A 372 23.56 -3.39 5.26
C GLY A 372 23.82 -2.17 6.17
N CYS A 373 23.09 -2.05 7.27
CA CYS A 373 23.31 -1.01 8.26
C CYS A 373 24.68 -1.13 8.94
N LEU A 374 25.13 -2.35 9.24
CA LEU A 374 26.44 -2.61 9.82
C LEU A 374 27.57 -2.18 8.87
N LEU A 375 27.46 -2.50 7.58
CA LEU A 375 28.43 -2.07 6.56
C LEU A 375 28.49 -0.54 6.46
N LEU A 376 27.33 0.13 6.49
CA LEU A 376 27.23 1.60 6.41
C LEU A 376 27.78 2.28 7.67
N TRP A 377 27.68 1.65 8.81
CA TRP A 377 28.21 2.15 10.07
C TRP A 377 29.74 1.94 10.19
N GLN A 378 30.22 0.73 9.96
CA GLN A 378 31.60 0.33 10.27
C GLN A 378 32.59 0.65 9.15
N LEU A 379 32.18 0.57 7.89
CA LEU A 379 33.13 0.75 6.79
C LEU A 379 33.57 2.22 6.66
N PRO A 380 34.87 2.46 6.52
CA PRO A 380 35.39 3.79 6.25
C PRO A 380 34.87 4.29 4.88
N ARG A 381 34.83 5.60 4.68
CA ARG A 381 34.32 6.23 3.46
C ARG A 381 35.09 5.84 2.21
N THR A 382 36.35 5.46 2.36
CA THR A 382 37.23 4.98 1.27
C THR A 382 36.76 3.66 0.68
N GLN A 383 36.03 2.83 1.44
CA GLN A 383 35.49 1.56 0.96
C GLN A 383 34.10 1.73 0.34
N THR A 384 34.04 2.47 -0.76
CA THR A 384 32.81 2.86 -1.45
C THR A 384 31.97 1.66 -1.88
N ALA A 385 32.58 0.60 -2.42
CA ALA A 385 31.86 -0.59 -2.88
C ALA A 385 31.07 -1.28 -1.77
N GLY A 386 31.69 -1.48 -0.60
CA GLY A 386 31.01 -2.12 0.54
C GLY A 386 29.84 -1.26 1.06
N ARG A 387 29.97 0.06 1.05
CA ARG A 387 28.90 0.98 1.44
C ARG A 387 27.73 1.00 0.44
N ILE A 388 28.01 0.91 -0.86
CA ILE A 388 26.99 0.78 -1.91
C ILE A 388 26.18 -0.52 -1.71
N ILE A 389 26.89 -1.66 -1.51
CA ILE A 389 26.25 -2.94 -1.20
C ILE A 389 25.39 -2.79 0.06
N GLY A 390 25.87 -2.09 1.10
CA GLY A 390 25.14 -1.83 2.32
C GLY A 390 23.79 -1.15 2.05
N ILE A 391 23.74 -0.10 1.21
CA ILE A 391 22.50 0.58 0.84
C ILE A 391 21.55 -0.36 0.08
N TYR A 392 22.06 -1.19 -0.83
CA TYR A 392 21.26 -2.16 -1.57
C TYR A 392 20.65 -3.21 -0.65
N LEU A 393 21.38 -3.68 0.35
CA LEU A 393 20.86 -4.63 1.34
C LEU A 393 19.76 -4.03 2.21
N VAL A 394 19.79 -2.72 2.48
CA VAL A 394 18.70 -2.04 3.23
C VAL A 394 17.37 -2.14 2.50
N THR A 395 17.32 -2.27 1.16
CA THR A 395 16.07 -2.39 0.39
C THR A 395 15.25 -3.64 0.71
N PHE A 396 15.81 -4.62 1.41
CA PHE A 396 15.07 -5.78 1.91
C PHE A 396 13.95 -5.42 2.89
N PHE A 397 13.86 -4.16 3.33
CA PHE A 397 12.72 -3.66 4.12
C PHE A 397 11.37 -3.93 3.41
N GLY A 398 11.34 -3.89 2.08
CA GLY A 398 10.15 -4.18 1.29
C GLY A 398 9.62 -5.60 1.49
N SER A 399 10.52 -6.59 1.61
CA SER A 399 10.15 -7.97 1.96
C SER A 399 9.51 -8.05 3.35
N CYS A 400 10.08 -7.36 4.34
CA CYS A 400 9.53 -7.34 5.70
C CYS A 400 8.11 -6.76 5.70
N TYR A 401 7.89 -5.66 4.98
CA TYR A 401 6.58 -5.01 4.92
C TYR A 401 5.50 -5.87 4.25
N VAL A 402 5.84 -6.60 3.18
CA VAL A 402 4.93 -7.57 2.53
C VAL A 402 4.49 -8.66 3.51
N GLN A 403 5.41 -9.18 4.34
CA GLN A 403 5.05 -10.17 5.35
C GLN A 403 4.15 -9.58 6.44
N VAL A 404 4.36 -8.33 6.87
CA VAL A 404 3.47 -7.65 7.83
C VAL A 404 2.05 -7.53 7.28
N ILE A 405 1.88 -7.13 6.01
CA ILE A 405 0.56 -7.10 5.36
C ILE A 405 -0.06 -8.51 5.37
N SER A 406 0.73 -9.52 5.07
CA SER A 406 0.29 -10.92 5.09
C SER A 406 -0.16 -11.36 6.50
N PHE A 407 0.56 -10.97 7.57
CA PHE A 407 0.13 -11.24 8.94
C PHE A 407 -1.22 -10.60 9.27
N GLY A 408 -1.41 -9.34 8.85
CA GLY A 408 -2.67 -8.61 9.04
C GLY A 408 -3.85 -9.22 8.30
N THR A 409 -3.64 -9.76 7.10
CA THR A 409 -4.72 -10.34 6.29
C THR A 409 -5.09 -11.75 6.70
N CYS A 410 -4.12 -12.56 7.17
CA CYS A 410 -4.32 -13.99 7.44
C CYS A 410 -4.68 -14.30 8.90
N ASN A 411 -4.25 -13.48 9.85
CA ASN A 411 -4.36 -13.79 11.29
C ASN A 411 -5.51 -13.07 11.99
N PHE A 412 -6.34 -12.36 11.24
CA PHE A 412 -7.52 -11.68 11.78
C PHE A 412 -8.76 -12.06 10.98
N ALA A 413 -9.88 -12.25 11.68
CA ALA A 413 -11.18 -12.52 11.12
C ALA A 413 -12.20 -11.46 11.60
N GLY A 414 -13.34 -11.36 10.91
CA GLY A 414 -14.33 -10.30 11.10
C GLY A 414 -14.02 -9.05 10.26
N TYR A 415 -15.05 -8.54 9.59
CA TYR A 415 -14.92 -7.43 8.64
C TYR A 415 -14.37 -6.15 9.29
N THR A 416 -15.03 -5.69 10.37
CA THR A 416 -14.62 -4.49 11.10
C THR A 416 -13.21 -4.64 11.68
N LYS A 417 -12.89 -5.83 12.19
CA LYS A 417 -11.57 -6.13 12.77
C LYS A 417 -10.47 -6.09 11.73
N LYS A 418 -10.65 -6.72 10.56
CA LYS A 418 -9.70 -6.67 9.43
C LYS A 418 -9.45 -5.24 8.96
N SER A 419 -10.52 -4.44 8.85
CA SER A 419 -10.40 -3.03 8.46
C SER A 419 -9.60 -2.21 9.47
N MET A 420 -9.83 -2.44 10.78
CA MET A 420 -9.05 -1.79 11.84
C MET A 420 -7.58 -2.20 11.83
N VAL A 421 -7.30 -3.48 11.58
CA VAL A 421 -5.92 -3.99 11.47
C VAL A 421 -5.21 -3.38 10.28
N ALA A 422 -5.86 -3.30 9.12
CA ALA A 422 -5.29 -2.66 7.93
C ALA A 422 -4.98 -1.18 8.20
N ALA A 423 -5.90 -0.43 8.82
CA ALA A 423 -5.68 0.95 9.22
C ALA A 423 -4.53 1.08 10.22
N GLY A 424 -4.47 0.21 11.22
CA GLY A 424 -3.39 0.18 12.24
C GLY A 424 -2.02 -0.08 11.63
N ILE A 425 -1.89 -1.04 10.72
CA ILE A 425 -0.66 -1.34 9.98
C ILE A 425 -0.20 -0.09 9.21
N PHE A 426 -1.14 0.60 8.57
CA PHE A 426 -0.84 1.78 7.76
C PHE A 426 -0.39 2.98 8.61
N VAL A 427 -1.08 3.25 9.72
CA VAL A 427 -0.67 4.30 10.69
C VAL A 427 0.72 3.96 11.26
N ALA A 428 0.94 2.72 11.63
CA ALA A 428 2.23 2.25 12.13
C ALA A 428 3.35 2.38 11.07
N TYR A 429 3.06 2.12 9.78
CA TYR A 429 3.96 2.38 8.67
C TYR A 429 4.35 3.86 8.61
N CYS A 430 3.40 4.77 8.71
CA CYS A 430 3.68 6.21 8.70
C CYS A 430 4.53 6.62 9.92
N LEU A 431 4.22 6.11 11.11
CA LEU A 431 5.03 6.36 12.31
C LEU A 431 6.46 5.85 12.15
N GLY A 432 6.65 4.66 11.55
CA GLY A 432 7.98 4.13 11.25
C GLY A 432 8.76 5.03 10.28
N ASN A 433 8.13 5.57 9.26
CA ASN A 433 8.73 6.53 8.33
C ASN A 433 9.10 7.85 9.01
N ILE A 434 8.27 8.34 9.95
CA ILE A 434 8.56 9.53 10.77
C ILE A 434 9.82 9.27 11.61
N ILE A 435 9.86 8.17 12.35
CA ILE A 435 11.03 7.78 13.16
C ILE A 435 12.26 7.64 12.26
N GLY A 436 12.14 6.92 11.15
CA GLY A 436 13.22 6.71 10.19
C GLY A 436 13.79 8.02 9.65
N ALA A 437 12.94 8.99 9.32
CA ALA A 437 13.39 10.31 8.85
C ALA A 437 14.15 11.09 9.94
N LEU A 438 13.66 11.06 11.17
CA LEU A 438 14.26 11.77 12.31
C LEU A 438 15.61 11.20 12.76
N LEU A 439 15.91 9.93 12.41
CA LEU A 439 17.25 9.36 12.66
C LEU A 439 18.36 10.03 11.82
N PHE A 440 17.99 10.72 10.72
CA PHE A 440 18.96 11.36 9.82
C PHE A 440 19.11 12.85 10.14
N ASP A 441 20.03 13.18 11.06
CA ASP A 441 20.41 14.55 11.37
C ASP A 441 21.59 14.99 10.48
N ALA A 442 21.55 16.24 10.02
CA ALA A 442 22.62 16.86 9.21
C ALA A 442 23.99 16.83 9.89
N LYS A 443 24.05 16.79 11.25
CA LYS A 443 25.31 16.66 11.99
C LYS A 443 26.07 15.37 11.68
N PHE A 444 25.39 14.33 11.21
CA PHE A 444 25.99 13.05 10.81
C PHE A 444 26.35 12.99 9.32
N ALA A 445 26.06 14.08 8.55
CA ALA A 445 26.43 14.16 7.16
C ALA A 445 27.97 14.20 6.99
N PRO A 446 28.48 13.79 5.81
CA PRO A 446 27.75 13.25 4.66
C PRO A 446 27.54 11.74 4.70
N GLY A 447 28.09 11.01 5.65
CA GLY A 447 28.04 9.54 5.71
C GLY A 447 26.85 8.96 6.43
N TYR A 448 26.24 9.73 7.36
CA TYR A 448 25.10 9.32 8.20
C TYR A 448 25.31 8.00 8.99
N ASN A 449 26.55 7.69 9.35
CA ASN A 449 26.89 6.40 9.94
C ASN A 449 26.09 6.09 11.22
N GLN A 450 25.88 7.09 12.08
CA GLN A 450 25.13 6.88 13.34
C GLN A 450 23.62 6.67 13.10
N SER A 451 23.06 7.21 12.01
CA SER A 451 21.66 7.02 11.65
C SER A 451 21.34 5.55 11.37
N PHE A 452 22.28 4.83 10.79
CA PHE A 452 22.12 3.41 10.48
C PHE A 452 22.14 2.51 11.73
N ILE A 453 22.74 2.96 12.84
CA ILE A 453 22.66 2.26 14.14
C ILE A 453 21.22 2.22 14.62
N GLY A 454 20.51 3.35 14.55
CA GLY A 454 19.09 3.43 14.94
C GLY A 454 18.21 2.46 14.17
N ILE A 455 18.40 2.38 12.84
CA ILE A 455 17.68 1.43 11.98
C ILE A 455 18.05 -0.02 12.36
N MET A 456 19.33 -0.31 12.55
CA MET A 456 19.80 -1.64 12.96
C MET A 456 19.15 -2.10 14.25
N VAL A 457 19.10 -1.24 15.27
CA VAL A 457 18.43 -1.54 16.55
C VAL A 457 16.95 -1.82 16.36
N CYS A 458 16.24 -1.02 15.53
CA CYS A 458 14.84 -1.26 15.21
C CYS A 458 14.64 -2.66 14.58
N TYR A 459 15.52 -3.08 13.68
CA TYR A 459 15.43 -4.39 13.03
C TYR A 459 15.78 -5.55 13.96
N LEU A 460 16.73 -5.38 14.87
CA LEU A 460 17.00 -6.37 15.93
C LEU A 460 15.78 -6.56 16.83
N VAL A 461 15.15 -5.45 17.26
CA VAL A 461 13.92 -5.52 18.05
C VAL A 461 12.79 -6.15 17.24
N ALA A 462 12.66 -5.82 15.94
CA ALA A 462 11.65 -6.41 15.07
C ALA A 462 11.82 -7.94 14.94
N MET A 463 13.04 -8.45 14.84
CA MET A 463 13.30 -9.90 14.82
C MET A 463 12.82 -10.57 16.13
N VAL A 464 13.13 -9.97 17.28
CA VAL A 464 12.69 -10.49 18.58
C VAL A 464 11.17 -10.49 18.68
N VAL A 465 10.52 -9.36 18.35
CA VAL A 465 9.05 -9.23 18.36
C VAL A 465 8.42 -10.25 17.44
N CYS A 466 8.96 -10.43 16.22
CA CYS A 466 8.42 -11.38 15.23
C CYS A 466 8.47 -12.83 15.75
N GLN A 467 9.61 -13.26 16.33
CA GLN A 467 9.75 -14.62 16.85
C GLN A 467 8.92 -14.84 18.13
N ALA A 468 8.83 -13.82 19.01
CA ALA A 468 7.93 -13.86 20.15
C ALA A 468 6.46 -14.01 19.73
N THR A 469 6.04 -13.24 18.71
CA THR A 469 4.69 -13.33 18.13
C THR A 469 4.42 -14.73 17.58
N ARG A 470 5.37 -15.27 16.80
CA ARG A 470 5.25 -16.64 16.28
C ARG A 470 5.08 -17.69 17.39
N PHE A 471 5.91 -17.58 18.42
CA PHE A 471 5.85 -18.49 19.56
C PHE A 471 4.50 -18.44 20.29
N MET A 472 3.98 -17.21 20.52
CA MET A 472 2.68 -17.00 21.16
C MET A 472 1.53 -17.52 20.30
N LEU A 473 1.56 -17.31 18.97
CA LEU A 473 0.56 -17.82 18.04
C LEU A 473 0.59 -19.37 17.96
N ALA A 474 1.78 -19.96 17.92
CA ALA A 474 1.94 -21.40 17.94
C ALA A 474 1.39 -22.03 19.23
N ARG A 475 1.70 -21.40 20.39
CA ARG A 475 1.15 -21.84 21.68
C ARG A 475 -0.38 -21.74 21.71
N GLU A 476 -0.94 -20.67 21.16
CA GLU A 476 -2.40 -20.51 21.06
C GLU A 476 -3.04 -21.55 20.13
N ASN A 477 -2.42 -21.86 18.98
CA ASN A 477 -2.87 -22.92 18.12
C ASN A 477 -2.87 -24.29 18.83
N ASN A 478 -1.78 -24.63 19.51
CA ASN A 478 -1.69 -25.88 20.28
C ASN A 478 -2.74 -25.96 21.40
N ARG A 479 -3.01 -24.83 22.07
CA ARG A 479 -4.09 -24.75 23.06
C ARG A 479 -5.46 -25.05 22.45
N ARG A 480 -5.75 -24.42 21.28
CA ARG A 480 -7.00 -24.63 20.56
C ARG A 480 -7.15 -26.05 20.04
N ASP A 481 -6.06 -26.67 19.56
CA ASP A 481 -6.07 -28.07 19.14
C ASP A 481 -6.37 -29.03 20.29
N ALA A 482 -5.84 -28.73 21.48
CA ALA A 482 -6.09 -29.52 22.69
C ALA A 482 -7.53 -29.33 23.23
N GLU A 483 -8.10 -28.12 23.11
CA GLU A 483 -9.41 -27.76 23.68
C GLU A 483 -10.57 -28.09 22.74
N TYR A 484 -10.39 -27.84 21.43
CA TYR A 484 -11.47 -27.95 20.41
C TYR A 484 -11.21 -29.03 19.34
N GLY A 485 -10.05 -29.68 19.35
CA GLY A 485 -9.65 -30.64 18.32
C GLY A 485 -9.10 -29.99 17.06
N PRO A 486 -8.78 -30.80 16.01
CA PRO A 486 -8.30 -30.29 14.74
C PRO A 486 -9.37 -29.42 14.07
N PRO A 487 -8.97 -28.41 13.25
CA PRO A 487 -9.91 -27.48 12.63
C PRO A 487 -10.96 -28.22 11.79
N GLY A 488 -12.23 -27.91 12.05
CA GLY A 488 -13.39 -28.49 11.36
C GLY A 488 -13.74 -27.72 10.07
N ILE A 489 -15.06 -27.64 9.78
CA ILE A 489 -15.59 -26.99 8.59
C ILE A 489 -15.33 -25.46 8.69
N SER A 490 -14.83 -24.86 7.62
CA SER A 490 -14.57 -23.43 7.53
C SER A 490 -15.87 -22.62 7.65
N HIS A 491 -16.02 -21.84 8.73
CA HIS A 491 -17.08 -20.83 8.91
C HIS A 491 -16.75 -19.52 8.19
N GLY A 492 -16.14 -19.58 7.00
CA GLY A 492 -15.68 -18.41 6.24
C GLY A 492 -16.78 -17.47 5.76
N LEU A 493 -18.06 -17.82 5.95
CA LEU A 493 -19.24 -17.04 5.55
C LEU A 493 -19.84 -16.22 6.70
N GLU A 494 -19.44 -16.49 7.93
CA GLU A 494 -19.94 -15.79 9.10
C GLU A 494 -18.97 -14.66 9.45
N ASP A 495 -19.50 -13.46 9.72
CA ASP A 495 -18.67 -12.30 10.16
C ASP A 495 -18.28 -12.46 11.64
N MET A 496 -17.60 -13.59 11.92
CA MET A 496 -17.06 -13.94 13.24
C MET A 496 -15.61 -13.49 13.35
N THR A 497 -15.21 -13.05 14.55
CA THR A 497 -13.79 -12.80 14.83
C THR A 497 -13.04 -14.11 15.05
N GLU A 498 -11.70 -14.08 14.94
CA GLU A 498 -10.87 -15.24 15.23
C GLU A 498 -10.97 -15.73 16.70
N LYS A 499 -11.53 -14.90 17.61
CA LYS A 499 -11.83 -15.30 18.98
C LYS A 499 -13.16 -16.04 19.10
N GLU A 500 -14.15 -15.62 18.31
CA GLU A 500 -15.46 -16.25 18.27
C GLU A 500 -15.42 -17.58 17.51
N ASN A 501 -14.60 -17.68 16.48
CA ASN A 501 -14.42 -18.89 15.67
C ASN A 501 -13.43 -19.86 16.34
N LYS A 502 -13.92 -20.95 16.90
CA LYS A 502 -13.14 -21.99 17.57
C LYS A 502 -12.28 -22.82 16.60
N ASP A 503 -12.69 -22.91 15.34
CA ASP A 503 -11.97 -23.63 14.28
C ASP A 503 -10.84 -22.80 13.67
N PHE A 504 -10.76 -21.50 13.98
CA PHE A 504 -9.72 -20.64 13.44
C PHE A 504 -8.34 -21.03 13.98
N ARG A 505 -7.37 -21.15 13.07
CA ARG A 505 -5.93 -21.34 13.40
C ARG A 505 -5.10 -20.25 12.79
N TYR A 506 -4.20 -19.69 13.59
CA TYR A 506 -3.30 -18.65 13.17
C TYR A 506 -2.24 -19.18 12.22
N GLN A 507 -1.95 -18.43 11.16
CA GLN A 507 -0.87 -18.72 10.22
C GLN A 507 0.48 -18.28 10.83
N LEU A 508 1.47 -19.19 10.87
CA LEU A 508 2.79 -18.98 11.49
C LEU A 508 3.85 -18.46 10.53
#